data_6cff3d42f2a5b335e10a79c063f6f291
#
_entry.id   6cff3d42f2a5b335e10a79c063f6f291
#
_cell.length_a   1.000
_cell.length_b   1.000
_cell.length_c   1.000
_cell.angle_alpha   90.00
_cell.angle_beta   90.00
_cell.angle_gamma   90.00
#
_symmetry.space_group_name_H-M   'P 1'
#
loop_
_entity.id
_entity.type
_entity.pdbx_description
1 polymer ?
#
loop_
_entity_poly.entity_id
_entity_poly.type
_entity_poly.pdbx_seq_one_letter_code
_entity_poly.pdbx_strand_id
1 'polypeptide(L)'
;MENTVTPNVGETAYNRFRQFSTLSYNCIKLLMDENELIWKLLKYSDSDAWSKPNLTQAEKGALIYSGQQDTSQYHVFMDGMQPDVQVKEITLLRIMPTFAVGMNRTLGYIEVGMEVFSHYKINHLSNYKTRIDTITEELLATFNGKDVGGLGLLSFDKMADQSSRLFEAGQIPFGGKKIIFSTYSA
;
A
#
# COMPACT_ATOMS: atom_id res chain seq x y z
N MET A 1 -23.37 -26.57 36.72
CA MET A 1 -22.00 -26.01 36.70
C MET A 1 -21.69 -25.67 35.26
N GLU A 2 -21.86 -24.40 34.91
CA GLU A 2 -21.47 -23.90 33.58
C GLU A 2 -19.96 -23.78 33.52
N ASN A 3 -19.34 -24.57 32.63
CA ASN A 3 -17.92 -24.38 32.27
C ASN A 3 -17.81 -23.11 31.46
N THR A 4 -17.58 -21.98 32.08
CA THR A 4 -17.08 -20.78 31.44
C THR A 4 -15.65 -21.05 30.98
N VAL A 5 -15.50 -21.45 29.72
CA VAL A 5 -14.20 -21.48 29.02
C VAL A 5 -13.73 -20.05 28.91
N THR A 6 -12.84 -19.63 29.80
CA THR A 6 -12.12 -18.37 29.66
C THR A 6 -11.27 -18.47 28.39
N PRO A 7 -11.42 -17.57 27.40
CA PRO A 7 -10.59 -17.61 26.21
C PRO A 7 -9.12 -17.46 26.61
N ASN A 8 -8.27 -18.33 26.05
CA ASN A 8 -6.85 -18.35 26.34
C ASN A 8 -6.22 -17.08 25.73
N VAL A 9 -6.01 -16.06 26.55
CA VAL A 9 -5.56 -14.72 26.17
C VAL A 9 -4.23 -14.76 25.40
N GLY A 10 -3.40 -15.80 25.61
CA GLY A 10 -2.15 -16.01 24.87
C GLY A 10 -2.37 -16.45 23.41
N GLU A 11 -3.44 -17.17 23.12
CA GLU A 11 -3.80 -17.59 21.76
C GLU A 11 -4.32 -16.43 20.90
N THR A 12 -5.04 -15.49 21.50
CA THR A 12 -5.60 -14.33 20.80
C THR A 12 -4.52 -13.38 20.31
N ALA A 13 -3.51 -13.05 21.12
CA ALA A 13 -2.40 -12.19 20.72
C ALA A 13 -1.56 -12.83 19.59
N TYR A 14 -1.25 -14.14 19.69
CA TYR A 14 -0.52 -14.87 18.67
C TYR A 14 -1.28 -14.95 17.34
N ASN A 15 -2.58 -15.19 17.38
CA ASN A 15 -3.40 -15.25 16.17
C ASN A 15 -3.48 -13.89 15.44
N ARG A 16 -3.46 -12.78 16.15
CA ARG A 16 -3.42 -11.44 15.57
C ARG A 16 -2.08 -11.14 14.90
N PHE A 17 -0.95 -11.55 15.47
CA PHE A 17 0.35 -11.45 14.80
C PHE A 17 0.43 -12.32 13.53
N ARG A 18 -0.30 -13.43 13.44
CA ARG A 18 -0.43 -14.20 12.19
C ARG A 18 -1.10 -13.41 11.07
N GLN A 19 -1.99 -12.48 11.39
CA GLN A 19 -2.64 -11.61 10.40
C GLN A 19 -1.66 -10.58 9.81
N PHE A 20 -0.53 -10.33 10.46
CA PHE A 20 0.54 -9.47 9.95
C PHE A 20 1.05 -9.94 8.57
N SER A 21 1.17 -11.24 8.36
CA SER A 21 1.63 -11.81 7.07
C SER A 21 0.62 -11.60 5.93
N THR A 22 -0.64 -11.36 6.23
CA THR A 22 -1.70 -11.12 5.23
C THR A 22 -2.10 -9.65 5.12
N LEU A 23 -1.47 -8.76 5.90
CA LEU A 23 -1.87 -7.36 5.99
C LEU A 23 -1.76 -6.63 4.66
N SER A 24 -0.64 -6.78 3.95
CA SER A 24 -0.46 -6.18 2.61
C SER A 24 -1.53 -6.65 1.63
N TYR A 25 -1.84 -7.94 1.64
CA TYR A 25 -2.91 -8.51 0.80
C TYR A 25 -4.28 -7.94 1.16
N ASN A 26 -4.60 -7.83 2.45
CA ASN A 26 -5.87 -7.24 2.90
C ASN A 26 -5.99 -5.76 2.52
N CYS A 27 -4.89 -5.00 2.58
CA CYS A 27 -4.85 -3.62 2.09
C CYS A 27 -5.13 -3.55 0.59
N ILE A 28 -4.49 -4.41 -0.21
CA ILE A 28 -4.70 -4.46 -1.67
C ILE A 28 -6.15 -4.83 -1.98
N LYS A 29 -6.73 -5.81 -1.28
CA LYS A 29 -8.12 -6.20 -1.46
C LYS A 29 -9.08 -5.04 -1.19
N LEU A 30 -8.86 -4.30 -0.10
CA LEU A 30 -9.65 -3.10 0.20
C LEU A 30 -9.55 -2.05 -0.92
N LEU A 31 -8.34 -1.80 -1.45
CA LEU A 31 -8.15 -0.90 -2.58
C LEU A 31 -8.88 -1.39 -3.84
N MET A 32 -8.87 -2.70 -4.12
CA MET A 32 -9.57 -3.26 -5.27
C MET A 32 -11.08 -3.02 -5.20
N ASP A 33 -11.64 -3.06 -3.99
CA ASP A 33 -13.07 -2.96 -3.76
C ASP A 33 -13.55 -1.49 -3.64
N GLU A 34 -12.75 -0.61 -3.03
CA GLU A 34 -13.21 0.73 -2.65
C GLU A 34 -12.61 1.88 -3.48
N ASN A 35 -11.51 1.69 -4.24
CA ASN A 35 -10.86 2.81 -4.91
C ASN A 35 -10.53 2.53 -6.39
N GLU A 36 -11.30 3.13 -7.29
CA GLU A 36 -11.06 3.00 -8.73
C GLU A 36 -9.96 3.95 -9.24
N LEU A 37 -9.84 5.12 -8.65
CA LEU A 37 -8.94 6.15 -9.15
C LEU A 37 -7.47 5.73 -9.05
N ILE A 38 -7.07 5.11 -7.95
CA ILE A 38 -5.71 4.59 -7.78
C ILE A 38 -5.36 3.61 -8.91
N TRP A 39 -6.25 2.67 -9.22
CA TRP A 39 -6.01 1.66 -10.27
C TRP A 39 -5.86 2.28 -11.66
N LYS A 40 -6.67 3.30 -11.99
CA LYS A 40 -6.51 4.07 -13.23
C LYS A 40 -5.14 4.76 -13.31
N LEU A 41 -4.74 5.43 -12.21
CA LEU A 41 -3.47 6.14 -12.14
C LEU A 41 -2.26 5.19 -12.16
N LEU A 42 -2.40 3.95 -11.73
CA LEU A 42 -1.39 2.91 -11.85
C LEU A 42 -1.29 2.40 -13.30
N LYS A 43 -2.42 2.09 -13.94
CA LYS A 43 -2.46 1.45 -15.27
C LYS A 43 -2.14 2.41 -16.41
N TYR A 44 -2.78 3.59 -16.43
CA TYR A 44 -2.71 4.52 -17.55
C TYR A 44 -1.61 5.57 -17.34
N SER A 45 -0.68 5.67 -18.30
CA SER A 45 0.40 6.66 -18.25
C SER A 45 -0.02 8.05 -18.74
N ASP A 46 -1.18 8.17 -19.39
CA ASP A 46 -1.70 9.43 -19.94
C ASP A 46 -1.96 10.48 -18.86
N SER A 47 -1.85 11.75 -19.22
CA SER A 47 -2.15 12.87 -18.31
C SER A 47 -3.61 12.95 -17.88
N ASP A 48 -4.54 12.36 -18.66
CA ASP A 48 -5.97 12.26 -18.38
C ASP A 48 -6.38 10.89 -17.78
N ALA A 49 -5.43 10.15 -17.20
CA ALA A 49 -5.65 8.81 -16.61
C ALA A 49 -6.87 8.74 -15.67
N TRP A 50 -7.14 9.81 -14.92
CA TRP A 50 -8.29 9.92 -14.01
C TRP A 50 -9.65 9.80 -14.72
N SER A 51 -9.73 10.18 -16.01
CA SER A 51 -10.96 10.14 -16.82
C SER A 51 -11.17 8.83 -17.57
N LYS A 52 -10.17 7.95 -17.59
CA LYS A 52 -10.23 6.66 -18.29
C LYS A 52 -11.28 5.73 -17.68
N PRO A 53 -11.74 4.70 -18.42
CA PRO A 53 -12.67 3.69 -17.89
C PRO A 53 -12.16 3.01 -16.62
N ASN A 54 -13.09 2.56 -15.78
CA ASN A 54 -12.78 1.75 -14.60
C ASN A 54 -12.20 0.39 -15.03
N LEU A 55 -11.29 -0.14 -14.21
CA LEU A 55 -10.69 -1.44 -14.42
C LEU A 55 -11.59 -2.55 -13.89
N THR A 56 -11.64 -3.67 -14.61
CA THR A 56 -12.20 -4.90 -14.09
C THR A 56 -11.32 -5.49 -12.97
N GLN A 57 -11.89 -6.35 -12.15
CA GLN A 57 -11.11 -7.04 -11.09
C GLN A 57 -9.93 -7.85 -11.67
N ALA A 58 -10.11 -8.46 -12.84
CA ALA A 58 -9.04 -9.19 -13.53
C ALA A 58 -7.89 -8.25 -13.97
N GLU A 59 -8.22 -7.07 -14.50
CA GLU A 59 -7.20 -6.07 -14.89
C GLU A 59 -6.46 -5.51 -13.68
N LYS A 60 -7.15 -5.24 -12.56
CA LYS A 60 -6.52 -4.85 -11.29
C LYS A 60 -5.56 -5.95 -10.80
N GLY A 61 -6.02 -7.20 -10.81
CA GLY A 61 -5.21 -8.35 -10.43
C GLY A 61 -3.95 -8.52 -11.27
N ALA A 62 -4.03 -8.24 -12.58
CA ALA A 62 -2.87 -8.29 -13.48
C ALA A 62 -1.78 -7.24 -13.19
N LEU A 63 -2.11 -6.17 -12.47
CA LEU A 63 -1.13 -5.15 -12.04
C LEU A 63 -0.37 -5.54 -10.77
N ILE A 64 -0.81 -6.58 -10.05
CA ILE A 64 -0.22 -7.00 -8.78
C ILE A 64 0.88 -8.03 -9.03
N TYR A 65 2.06 -7.79 -8.49
CA TYR A 65 3.19 -8.71 -8.60
C TYR A 65 2.91 -10.02 -7.84
N SER A 66 3.05 -11.15 -8.52
CA SER A 66 2.77 -12.49 -8.00
C SER A 66 3.99 -13.43 -7.98
N GLY A 67 5.22 -12.87 -8.00
CA GLY A 67 6.45 -13.64 -7.87
C GLY A 67 7.06 -14.14 -9.19
N GLN A 68 6.68 -13.57 -10.33
CA GLN A 68 7.25 -13.93 -11.64
C GLN A 68 8.59 -13.22 -11.91
N GLN A 69 9.41 -13.77 -12.81
CA GLN A 69 10.76 -13.23 -13.08
C GLN A 69 10.74 -11.85 -13.72
N ASP A 70 9.83 -11.58 -14.67
CA ASP A 70 9.70 -10.25 -15.29
C ASP A 70 8.80 -9.36 -14.43
N THR A 71 9.39 -8.43 -13.71
CA THR A 71 8.69 -7.47 -12.86
C THR A 71 8.21 -6.24 -13.61
N SER A 72 8.60 -6.06 -14.87
CA SER A 72 8.46 -4.82 -15.62
C SER A 72 7.03 -4.42 -15.99
N GLN A 73 6.06 -5.33 -15.86
CA GLN A 73 4.66 -5.12 -16.17
C GLN A 73 3.77 -4.92 -14.94
N TYR A 74 4.35 -5.07 -13.74
CA TYR A 74 3.59 -4.95 -12.49
C TYR A 74 3.73 -3.56 -11.89
N HIS A 75 2.67 -3.12 -11.23
CA HIS A 75 2.55 -1.78 -10.66
C HIS A 75 2.35 -1.79 -9.14
N VAL A 76 1.94 -2.93 -8.57
CA VAL A 76 1.66 -3.09 -7.13
C VAL A 76 2.51 -4.20 -6.55
N PHE A 77 3.22 -3.90 -5.45
CA PHE A 77 4.14 -4.82 -4.77
C PHE A 77 3.82 -4.90 -3.28
N MET A 78 3.92 -6.11 -2.72
CA MET A 78 3.69 -6.39 -1.29
C MET A 78 4.98 -6.50 -0.47
N ASP A 79 6.11 -6.24 -1.09
CA ASP A 79 7.43 -6.36 -0.47
C ASP A 79 8.31 -5.13 -0.71
N GLY A 80 9.48 -5.13 -0.04
CA GLY A 80 10.48 -4.08 -0.18
C GLY A 80 11.37 -4.20 -1.43
N MET A 81 11.19 -5.22 -2.26
CA MET A 81 12.03 -5.42 -3.45
C MET A 81 11.75 -4.31 -4.47
N GLN A 82 12.79 -3.68 -4.96
CA GLN A 82 12.67 -2.78 -6.11
C GLN A 82 12.65 -3.65 -7.37
N PRO A 83 11.57 -3.57 -8.16
CA PRO A 83 11.60 -4.14 -9.48
C PRO A 83 12.67 -3.43 -10.32
N ASP A 84 13.26 -4.13 -11.27
CA ASP A 84 14.23 -3.57 -12.20
C ASP A 84 13.50 -2.69 -13.25
N VAL A 85 12.94 -1.58 -12.78
CA VAL A 85 12.08 -0.64 -13.55
C VAL A 85 12.82 0.59 -14.02
N GLN A 86 14.14 0.57 -14.05
CA GLN A 86 14.98 1.76 -14.24
C GLN A 86 14.74 2.56 -15.54
N VAL A 87 13.92 2.08 -16.46
CA VAL A 87 13.78 2.67 -17.80
C VAL A 87 12.32 2.92 -18.21
N LYS A 88 11.32 2.47 -17.47
CA LYS A 88 9.91 2.57 -17.88
C LYS A 88 9.18 3.76 -17.28
N GLU A 89 8.34 4.41 -18.08
CA GLU A 89 7.43 5.47 -17.66
C GLU A 89 6.21 4.87 -16.95
N ILE A 90 6.38 4.42 -15.70
CA ILE A 90 5.33 3.76 -14.92
C ILE A 90 5.11 4.43 -13.56
N THR A 91 4.00 4.11 -12.94
CA THR A 91 3.68 4.43 -11.55
C THR A 91 3.65 3.14 -10.73
N LEU A 92 4.23 3.16 -9.56
CA LEU A 92 4.35 2.01 -8.66
C LEU A 92 3.72 2.32 -7.31
N LEU A 93 3.07 1.32 -6.74
CA LEU A 93 2.56 1.32 -5.37
C LEU A 93 3.15 0.12 -4.62
N ARG A 94 3.76 0.39 -3.47
CA ARG A 94 4.26 -0.65 -2.56
C ARG A 94 3.49 -0.57 -1.27
N ILE A 95 2.97 -1.71 -0.80
CA ILE A 95 2.25 -1.82 0.47
C ILE A 95 2.90 -2.91 1.29
N MET A 96 3.49 -2.55 2.41
CA MET A 96 4.21 -3.51 3.24
C MET A 96 4.11 -3.15 4.73
N PRO A 97 4.06 -4.16 5.60
CA PRO A 97 4.27 -3.95 7.02
C PRO A 97 5.71 -3.44 7.23
N THR A 98 5.87 -2.36 7.97
CA THR A 98 7.20 -1.76 8.22
C THR A 98 7.71 -1.98 9.62
N PHE A 99 6.81 -2.14 10.57
CA PHE A 99 7.15 -2.34 11.96
C PHE A 99 6.04 -3.09 12.70
N ALA A 100 6.43 -3.94 13.66
CA ALA A 100 5.51 -4.57 14.59
C ALA A 100 6.22 -4.82 15.93
N VAL A 101 5.57 -4.47 17.03
CA VAL A 101 6.07 -4.71 18.38
C VAL A 101 4.94 -5.10 19.31
N GLY A 102 5.16 -6.13 20.14
CA GLY A 102 4.28 -6.45 21.24
C GLY A 102 4.53 -5.49 22.40
N MET A 103 3.51 -4.74 22.79
CA MET A 103 3.60 -3.82 23.92
C MET A 103 3.33 -4.55 25.27
N ASN A 104 2.45 -5.54 25.25
CA ASN A 104 2.18 -6.46 26.35
C ASN A 104 1.54 -7.76 25.82
N ARG A 105 1.01 -8.62 26.70
CA ARG A 105 0.42 -9.92 26.31
C ARG A 105 -0.81 -9.79 25.40
N THR A 106 -1.49 -8.66 25.40
CA THR A 106 -2.75 -8.45 24.67
C THR A 106 -2.69 -7.32 23.66
N LEU A 107 -1.72 -6.42 23.76
CA LEU A 107 -1.61 -5.23 22.92
C LEU A 107 -0.36 -5.29 22.06
N GLY A 108 -0.53 -5.10 20.76
CA GLY A 108 0.55 -4.91 19.80
C GLY A 108 0.41 -3.59 19.04
N TYR A 109 1.53 -3.06 18.60
CA TYR A 109 1.60 -1.91 17.71
C TYR A 109 2.14 -2.37 16.36
N ILE A 110 1.48 -1.95 15.27
CA ILE A 110 1.82 -2.33 13.90
C ILE A 110 1.86 -1.08 13.04
N GLU A 111 2.86 -0.96 12.18
CA GLU A 111 2.94 0.05 11.12
C GLU A 111 2.84 -0.60 9.75
N VAL A 112 2.10 0.08 8.86
CA VAL A 112 1.99 -0.24 7.43
C VAL A 112 2.55 0.93 6.64
N GLY A 113 3.57 0.66 5.85
CA GLY A 113 4.13 1.62 4.90
C GLY A 113 3.49 1.44 3.53
N MET A 114 3.05 2.56 2.95
CA MET A 114 2.58 2.64 1.58
C MET A 114 3.46 3.63 0.83
N GLU A 115 4.13 3.15 -0.21
CA GLU A 115 5.08 3.94 -0.98
C GLU A 115 4.57 4.08 -2.41
N VAL A 116 4.46 5.32 -2.86
CA VAL A 116 4.04 5.67 -4.23
C VAL A 116 5.23 6.25 -4.95
N PHE A 117 5.52 5.72 -6.13
CA PHE A 117 6.55 6.23 -7.02
C PHE A 117 5.96 6.46 -8.42
N SER A 118 6.34 7.56 -9.06
CA SER A 118 5.94 7.83 -10.44
C SER A 118 7.09 8.42 -11.23
N HIS A 119 7.27 7.95 -12.45
CA HIS A 119 8.24 8.52 -13.37
C HIS A 119 7.88 9.99 -13.67
N TYR A 120 8.89 10.90 -13.69
CA TYR A 120 8.65 12.35 -13.80
C TYR A 120 7.85 12.75 -15.04
N LYS A 121 8.03 12.05 -16.18
CA LYS A 121 7.32 12.36 -17.42
C LYS A 121 5.81 12.15 -17.37
N ILE A 122 5.35 11.21 -16.54
CA ILE A 122 3.93 10.88 -16.43
C ILE A 122 3.31 11.40 -15.12
N ASN A 123 4.10 12.08 -14.28
CA ASN A 123 3.63 12.48 -12.95
C ASN A 123 2.61 13.64 -12.99
N HIS A 124 2.63 14.48 -14.03
CA HIS A 124 1.69 15.59 -14.17
C HIS A 124 0.40 15.17 -14.85
N LEU A 125 -0.73 15.46 -14.21
CA LEU A 125 -2.07 15.20 -14.72
C LEU A 125 -2.66 16.47 -15.36
N SER A 126 -3.61 16.28 -16.29
CA SER A 126 -4.28 17.38 -17.01
C SER A 126 -5.14 18.29 -16.13
N ASN A 127 -5.44 17.86 -14.90
CA ASN A 127 -6.17 18.60 -13.88
C ASN A 127 -5.28 19.43 -12.94
N TYR A 128 -4.01 19.67 -13.32
CA TYR A 128 -3.02 20.43 -12.56
C TYR A 128 -2.56 19.77 -11.23
N LYS A 129 -2.92 18.51 -10.99
CA LYS A 129 -2.41 17.71 -9.86
C LYS A 129 -1.23 16.85 -10.29
N THR A 130 -0.46 16.38 -9.32
CA THR A 130 0.50 15.31 -9.58
C THR A 130 -0.13 13.94 -9.32
N ARG A 131 0.33 12.94 -10.06
CA ARG A 131 -0.11 11.56 -9.89
C ARG A 131 0.21 11.03 -8.49
N ILE A 132 1.42 11.33 -7.99
CA ILE A 132 1.87 10.95 -6.65
C ILE A 132 0.96 11.55 -5.59
N ASP A 133 0.66 12.85 -5.67
CA ASP A 133 -0.18 13.51 -4.68
C ASP A 133 -1.61 12.98 -4.73
N THR A 134 -2.15 12.77 -5.93
CA THR A 134 -3.51 12.22 -6.09
C THR A 134 -3.61 10.82 -5.49
N ILE A 135 -2.66 9.92 -5.79
CA ILE A 135 -2.66 8.57 -5.19
C ILE A 135 -2.50 8.66 -3.67
N THR A 136 -1.66 9.57 -3.18
CA THR A 136 -1.44 9.79 -1.74
C THR A 136 -2.71 10.23 -1.04
N GLU A 137 -3.43 11.21 -1.61
CA GLU A 137 -4.73 11.68 -1.10
C GLU A 137 -5.75 10.54 -1.04
N GLU A 138 -5.83 9.74 -2.09
CA GLU A 138 -6.74 8.60 -2.17
C GLU A 138 -6.39 7.47 -1.17
N LEU A 139 -5.10 7.19 -0.95
CA LEU A 139 -4.67 6.24 0.08
C LEU A 139 -5.07 6.72 1.48
N LEU A 140 -4.89 8.02 1.77
CA LEU A 140 -5.32 8.60 3.05
C LEU A 140 -6.83 8.48 3.22
N ALA A 141 -7.61 8.80 2.19
CA ALA A 141 -9.07 8.71 2.22
C ALA A 141 -9.56 7.26 2.40
N THR A 142 -8.88 6.30 1.79
CA THR A 142 -9.27 4.89 1.83
C THR A 142 -8.93 4.22 3.17
N PHE A 143 -7.74 4.48 3.73
CA PHE A 143 -7.23 3.72 4.86
C PHE A 143 -7.39 4.38 6.22
N ASN A 144 -7.43 5.70 6.31
CA ASN A 144 -7.51 6.37 7.59
C ASN A 144 -8.85 6.09 8.28
N GLY A 145 -8.79 5.51 9.47
CA GLY A 145 -9.98 5.10 10.24
C GLY A 145 -10.61 3.77 9.80
N LYS A 146 -9.97 3.00 8.91
CA LYS A 146 -10.46 1.68 8.46
C LYS A 146 -9.82 0.56 9.24
N ASP A 147 -10.60 -0.46 9.57
CA ASP A 147 -10.08 -1.76 10.04
C ASP A 147 -9.72 -2.63 8.83
N VAL A 148 -8.47 -3.05 8.77
CA VAL A 148 -7.96 -3.90 7.70
C VAL A 148 -7.54 -5.25 8.26
N GLY A 149 -8.38 -6.26 8.01
CA GLY A 149 -8.11 -7.63 8.42
C GLY A 149 -8.24 -7.91 9.92
N GLY A 150 -8.99 -7.09 10.65
CA GLY A 150 -9.25 -7.29 12.08
C GLY A 150 -8.09 -6.91 13.00
N LEU A 151 -7.11 -6.15 12.48
CA LEU A 151 -5.95 -5.68 13.26
C LEU A 151 -6.24 -4.42 14.08
N GLY A 152 -7.38 -3.79 13.85
CA GLY A 152 -7.78 -2.51 14.42
C GLY A 152 -7.78 -1.38 13.39
N LEU A 153 -8.24 -0.21 13.83
CA LEU A 153 -8.36 0.94 12.93
C LEU A 153 -6.98 1.49 12.57
N LEU A 154 -6.71 1.59 11.29
CA LEU A 154 -5.52 2.28 10.78
C LEU A 154 -5.65 3.78 10.99
N SER A 155 -4.64 4.39 11.57
CA SER A 155 -4.54 5.83 11.73
C SER A 155 -3.36 6.36 10.94
N PHE A 156 -3.54 7.45 10.20
CA PHE A 156 -2.43 8.14 9.57
C PHE A 156 -1.44 8.63 10.64
N ASP A 157 -0.18 8.26 10.49
CA ASP A 157 0.90 8.64 11.40
C ASP A 157 1.77 9.74 10.80
N LYS A 158 2.40 9.46 9.64
CA LYS A 158 3.30 10.41 8.99
C LYS A 158 3.44 10.16 7.49
N MET A 159 3.91 11.19 6.80
CA MET A 159 4.29 11.12 5.39
C MET A 159 5.71 11.68 5.21
N ALA A 160 6.48 11.06 4.32
CA ALA A 160 7.81 11.50 3.97
C ALA A 160 8.02 11.49 2.44
N ASP A 161 8.77 12.46 1.95
CA ASP A 161 9.27 12.46 0.58
C ASP A 161 10.34 11.36 0.43
N GLN A 162 10.22 10.56 -0.63
CA GLN A 162 11.14 9.48 -0.99
C GLN A 162 11.96 9.80 -2.25
N SER A 163 11.73 10.96 -2.87
CA SER A 163 12.40 11.33 -4.12
C SER A 163 13.93 11.33 -3.99
N SER A 164 14.47 11.81 -2.86
CA SER A 164 15.91 11.84 -2.61
C SER A 164 16.56 10.47 -2.61
N ARG A 165 15.90 9.44 -2.04
CA ARG A 165 16.46 8.08 -1.97
C ARG A 165 16.61 7.42 -3.33
N LEU A 166 15.76 7.79 -4.29
CA LEU A 166 15.83 7.29 -5.65
C LEU A 166 16.91 8.03 -6.46
N PHE A 167 17.12 9.32 -6.19
CA PHE A 167 18.16 10.13 -6.84
C PHE A 167 19.58 9.77 -6.37
N GLU A 168 19.77 9.42 -5.10
CA GLU A 168 21.07 8.98 -4.57
C GLU A 168 21.58 7.68 -5.22
N ALA A 169 20.70 6.83 -5.71
CA ALA A 169 21.07 5.66 -6.51
C ALA A 169 21.52 6.02 -7.95
N GLY A 170 21.56 7.30 -8.29
CA GLY A 170 22.32 7.86 -9.41
C GLY A 170 21.67 7.80 -10.78
N GLN A 171 20.47 7.28 -10.99
CA GLN A 171 19.92 7.14 -12.35
C GLN A 171 18.39 7.05 -12.48
N ILE A 172 17.59 7.15 -11.42
CA ILE A 172 16.16 6.86 -11.55
C ILE A 172 15.34 8.13 -11.61
N PRO A 173 14.63 8.43 -12.71
CA PRO A 173 13.83 9.64 -12.87
C PRO A 173 12.44 9.51 -12.20
N PHE A 174 12.40 9.01 -10.96
CA PHE A 174 11.17 8.83 -10.20
C PHE A 174 11.11 9.80 -9.02
N GLY A 175 9.95 10.44 -8.85
CA GLY A 175 9.55 11.03 -7.59
C GLY A 175 8.80 10.01 -6.74
N GLY A 176 8.70 10.22 -5.42
CA GLY A 176 7.95 9.31 -4.57
C GLY A 176 7.56 9.91 -3.22
N LYS A 177 6.54 9.31 -2.61
CA LYS A 177 6.10 9.58 -1.24
C LYS A 177 5.89 8.27 -0.48
N LYS A 178 6.20 8.28 0.80
CA LYS A 178 5.89 7.21 1.74
C LYS A 178 4.89 7.71 2.77
N ILE A 179 3.81 6.97 2.93
CA ILE A 179 2.80 7.17 3.97
C ILE A 179 2.94 6.04 4.98
N ILE A 180 2.85 6.37 6.24
CA ILE A 180 2.81 5.37 7.31
C ILE A 180 1.47 5.49 8.03
N PHE A 181 0.79 4.36 8.11
CA PHE A 181 -0.37 4.15 8.97
C PHE A 181 0.04 3.28 10.14
N SER A 182 -0.51 3.56 11.29
CA SER A 182 -0.32 2.76 12.49
C SER A 182 -1.64 2.27 13.06
N THR A 183 -1.58 1.15 13.77
CA THR A 183 -2.72 0.61 14.52
C THR A 183 -2.26 -0.05 15.79
N TYR A 184 -3.14 -0.01 16.79
CA TYR A 184 -3.00 -0.77 18.03
C TYR A 184 -3.95 -1.97 17.94
N SER A 185 -3.37 -3.17 17.93
CA SER A 185 -4.12 -4.41 17.99
C SER A 185 -4.28 -4.82 19.46
N ALA A 186 -5.52 -4.76 19.97
CA ALA A 186 -5.87 -5.15 21.33
C ALA A 186 -6.53 -6.53 21.41
#